data_46e89d9a83450c07eca8f7c40f9f749b
#
_entry.id   46e89d9a83450c07eca8f7c40f9f749b
#
_cell.length_a   1.000
_cell.length_b   1.000
_cell.length_c   1.000
_cell.angle_alpha   90.00
_cell.angle_beta   90.00
_cell.angle_gamma   90.00
#
_symmetry.space_group_name_H-M   'P 1'
#
loop_
_entity.id
_entity.type
_entity.pdbx_description
1 polymer ?
#
loop_
_entity_poly.entity_id
_entity_poly.type
_entity_poly.pdbx_seq_one_letter_code
_entity_poly.pdbx_strand_id
1 'polypeptide(L)'
;MKNKHIKVIAFDADDTLWDCQGHFEKVMQHLYDELTPWVDRETAAMELFATERKNMPLLGYGVKAFTLSMLETAMRVSRHQMPAATINDILQRCYSLLQFPCTPLPEVEETLKTLRTHLTPPLTSHFSPLTSLVVFTKGELLDQEHKLERSGLAPYFDHVEITSDKSEKEFLDLCRKLDIQPDELLMVGNSLKSDIAPALAIGAWGVYIPFHVTWQLEHHDHFEHERMVQIDHFSQLLTL
;
A
#
# COMPACT_ATOMS: atom_id res chain seq x y z
N MET A 1 -3.94 13.15 -19.96
CA MET A 1 -4.67 14.00 -18.99
C MET A 1 -4.64 15.51 -19.30
N LYS A 2 -4.34 15.90 -20.52
CA LYS A 2 -4.25 17.32 -20.92
C LYS A 2 -5.55 18.08 -20.61
N ASN A 3 -5.45 19.23 -19.95
CA ASN A 3 -6.52 20.16 -19.54
C ASN A 3 -7.38 19.74 -18.33
N LYS A 4 -6.87 18.92 -17.40
CA LYS A 4 -7.58 18.60 -16.15
C LYS A 4 -7.07 19.46 -15.00
N HIS A 5 -7.99 19.92 -14.15
CA HIS A 5 -7.64 20.75 -13.00
C HIS A 5 -7.48 19.88 -11.75
N ILE A 6 -6.35 19.20 -11.64
CA ILE A 6 -6.04 18.38 -10.46
C ILE A 6 -5.56 19.28 -9.32
N LYS A 7 -6.26 19.22 -8.20
CA LYS A 7 -5.93 19.95 -6.97
C LYS A 7 -5.20 19.07 -5.94
N VAL A 8 -5.40 17.75 -6.00
CA VAL A 8 -4.78 16.81 -5.06
C VAL A 8 -4.23 15.62 -5.84
N ILE A 9 -2.97 15.28 -5.58
CA ILE A 9 -2.38 14.00 -5.98
C ILE A 9 -2.23 13.18 -4.70
N ALA A 10 -3.03 12.12 -4.57
CA ALA A 10 -2.96 11.18 -3.48
C ALA A 10 -2.09 9.97 -3.89
N PHE A 11 -1.19 9.58 -3.01
CA PHE A 11 -0.29 8.45 -3.22
C PHE A 11 -0.61 7.36 -2.21
N ASP A 12 -0.77 6.14 -2.69
CA ASP A 12 -0.63 4.99 -1.83
C ASP A 12 0.83 4.89 -1.34
N ALA A 13 1.06 4.16 -0.27
CA ALA A 13 2.37 4.11 0.37
C ALA A 13 3.08 2.77 0.15
N ASP A 14 2.55 1.67 0.68
CA ASP A 14 3.17 0.35 0.61
C ASP A 14 3.17 -0.18 -0.84
N ASP A 15 4.33 -0.57 -1.35
CA ASP A 15 4.53 -1.05 -2.72
C ASP A 15 4.28 0.01 -3.83
N THR A 16 4.06 1.27 -3.42
CA THR A 16 3.98 2.45 -4.30
C THR A 16 5.14 3.40 -4.04
N LEU A 17 5.39 3.76 -2.79
CA LEU A 17 6.49 4.65 -2.38
C LEU A 17 7.72 3.89 -1.89
N TRP A 18 7.54 2.73 -1.27
CA TRP A 18 8.59 1.82 -0.77
C TRP A 18 8.15 0.36 -0.86
N ASP A 19 9.11 -0.57 -0.94
CA ASP A 19 8.84 -2.01 -0.90
C ASP A 19 8.33 -2.41 0.50
N CYS A 20 7.16 -3.02 0.54
CA CYS A 20 6.56 -3.58 1.73
C CYS A 20 6.33 -5.09 1.60
N GLN A 21 5.63 -5.52 0.55
CA GLN A 21 5.24 -6.92 0.35
C GLN A 21 6.44 -7.87 0.30
N GLY A 22 7.56 -7.44 -0.28
CA GLY A 22 8.78 -8.24 -0.33
C GLY A 22 9.35 -8.59 1.06
N HIS A 23 9.10 -7.73 2.07
CA HIS A 23 9.49 -8.03 3.46
C HIS A 23 8.55 -9.04 4.11
N PHE A 24 7.23 -8.93 3.88
CA PHE A 24 6.24 -9.89 4.36
C PHE A 24 6.48 -11.28 3.78
N GLU A 25 6.77 -11.39 2.48
CA GLU A 25 7.05 -12.67 1.84
C GLU A 25 8.23 -13.41 2.48
N LYS A 26 9.30 -12.72 2.84
CA LYS A 26 10.45 -13.33 3.52
C LYS A 26 10.04 -13.96 4.85
N VAL A 27 9.16 -13.30 5.60
CA VAL A 27 8.65 -13.82 6.88
C VAL A 27 7.68 -14.99 6.65
N MET A 28 6.82 -14.93 5.63
CA MET A 28 5.95 -16.05 5.24
C MET A 28 6.76 -17.29 4.83
N GLN A 29 7.82 -17.11 4.01
CA GLN A 29 8.68 -18.22 3.61
C GLN A 29 9.29 -18.94 4.81
N HIS A 30 9.70 -18.20 5.84
CA HIS A 30 10.19 -18.80 7.09
C HIS A 30 9.11 -19.64 7.78
N LEU A 31 7.88 -19.16 7.90
CA LEU A 31 6.78 -19.96 8.45
C LEU A 31 6.57 -21.26 7.66
N TYR A 32 6.61 -21.17 6.31
CA TYR A 32 6.43 -22.35 5.48
C TYR A 32 7.55 -23.38 5.69
N ASP A 33 8.79 -22.93 5.87
CA ASP A 33 9.92 -23.83 6.20
C ASP A 33 9.72 -24.51 7.55
N GLU A 34 9.30 -23.76 8.57
CA GLU A 34 9.04 -24.31 9.91
C GLU A 34 7.85 -25.31 9.93
N LEU A 35 6.90 -25.17 9.00
CA LEU A 35 5.74 -26.07 8.90
C LEU A 35 6.02 -27.35 8.09
N THR A 36 7.16 -27.48 7.42
CA THR A 36 7.49 -28.65 6.59
C THR A 36 7.38 -30.00 7.30
N PRO A 37 7.59 -30.15 8.63
CA PRO A 37 7.35 -31.41 9.31
C PRO A 37 5.88 -31.89 9.34
N TRP A 38 4.94 -31.00 9.09
CA TRP A 38 3.48 -31.28 9.19
C TRP A 38 2.78 -31.23 7.83
N VAL A 39 3.18 -30.30 6.96
CA VAL A 39 2.55 -30.07 5.64
C VAL A 39 3.61 -29.63 4.62
N ASP A 40 3.30 -29.78 3.34
CA ASP A 40 4.11 -29.15 2.28
C ASP A 40 3.93 -27.63 2.24
N ARG A 41 4.83 -26.94 1.50
CA ARG A 41 4.85 -25.46 1.41
C ARG A 41 3.58 -24.89 0.77
N GLU A 42 3.02 -25.57 -0.23
CA GLU A 42 1.80 -25.12 -0.90
C GLU A 42 0.61 -25.15 0.06
N THR A 43 0.48 -26.27 0.80
CA THR A 43 -0.53 -26.39 1.87
C THR A 43 -0.31 -25.33 2.96
N ALA A 44 0.94 -25.11 3.41
CA ALA A 44 1.24 -24.07 4.40
C ALA A 44 0.80 -22.68 3.94
N ALA A 45 1.06 -22.34 2.68
CA ALA A 45 0.65 -21.07 2.08
C ALA A 45 -0.87 -20.94 1.99
N MET A 46 -1.58 -21.99 1.56
CA MET A 46 -3.05 -21.99 1.53
C MET A 46 -3.65 -21.82 2.94
N GLU A 47 -3.08 -22.47 3.95
CA GLU A 47 -3.55 -22.41 5.33
C GLU A 47 -3.32 -21.03 5.94
N LEU A 48 -2.18 -20.38 5.66
CA LEU A 48 -1.93 -19.00 6.07
C LEU A 48 -2.93 -18.05 5.39
N PHE A 49 -3.08 -18.13 4.08
CA PHE A 49 -4.02 -17.31 3.33
C PHE A 49 -5.46 -17.46 3.82
N ALA A 50 -5.90 -18.69 4.11
CA ALA A 50 -7.23 -18.94 4.68
C ALA A 50 -7.40 -18.29 6.05
N THR A 51 -6.35 -18.31 6.89
CA THR A 51 -6.34 -17.66 8.20
C THR A 51 -6.38 -16.13 8.08
N GLU A 52 -5.57 -15.54 7.21
CA GLU A 52 -5.57 -14.09 6.95
C GLU A 52 -6.95 -13.62 6.46
N ARG A 53 -7.52 -14.31 5.47
CA ARG A 53 -8.86 -14.00 4.94
C ARG A 53 -9.95 -14.09 6.00
N LYS A 54 -9.90 -15.09 6.89
CA LYS A 54 -10.82 -15.26 8.04
C LYS A 54 -10.67 -14.12 9.03
N ASN A 55 -9.44 -13.70 9.31
CA ASN A 55 -9.12 -12.72 10.34
C ASN A 55 -9.29 -11.27 9.85
N MET A 56 -9.24 -11.03 8.54
CA MET A 56 -9.31 -9.68 7.94
C MET A 56 -10.49 -8.84 8.45
N PRO A 57 -11.76 -9.35 8.50
CA PRO A 57 -12.89 -8.54 8.97
C PRO A 57 -12.80 -8.11 10.44
N LEU A 58 -12.02 -8.84 11.27
CA LEU A 58 -11.88 -8.59 12.70
C LEU A 58 -10.62 -7.76 13.02
N LEU A 59 -9.51 -8.07 12.36
CA LEU A 59 -8.19 -7.53 12.70
C LEU A 59 -7.73 -6.41 11.76
N GLY A 60 -8.31 -6.32 10.56
CA GLY A 60 -7.88 -5.37 9.52
C GLY A 60 -6.51 -5.71 8.92
N TYR A 61 -5.88 -4.69 8.38
CA TYR A 61 -4.56 -4.75 7.73
C TYR A 61 -3.42 -4.49 8.71
N GLY A 62 -2.19 -4.82 8.29
CA GLY A 62 -0.95 -4.45 8.97
C GLY A 62 -0.27 -5.58 9.73
N VAL A 63 0.94 -5.29 10.22
CA VAL A 63 1.85 -6.28 10.84
C VAL A 63 1.23 -7.00 12.02
N LYS A 64 0.43 -6.32 12.86
CA LYS A 64 -0.19 -6.94 14.04
C LYS A 64 -1.20 -8.02 13.66
N ALA A 65 -2.09 -7.72 12.70
CA ALA A 65 -3.06 -8.67 12.16
C ALA A 65 -2.37 -9.86 11.48
N PHE A 66 -1.36 -9.58 10.68
CA PHE A 66 -0.51 -10.57 10.04
C PHE A 66 0.18 -11.48 11.08
N THR A 67 0.81 -10.90 12.12
CA THR A 67 1.46 -11.66 13.20
C THR A 67 0.51 -12.65 13.87
N LEU A 68 -0.71 -12.21 14.19
CA LEU A 68 -1.72 -13.08 14.79
C LEU A 68 -2.10 -14.21 13.83
N SER A 69 -2.27 -13.94 12.54
CA SER A 69 -2.57 -14.96 11.54
C SER A 69 -1.43 -15.97 11.35
N MET A 70 -0.18 -15.50 11.39
CA MET A 70 1.02 -16.36 11.35
C MET A 70 1.05 -17.32 12.55
N LEU A 71 0.87 -16.79 13.76
CA LEU A 71 0.88 -17.61 14.99
C LEU A 71 -0.30 -18.57 15.05
N GLU A 72 -1.50 -18.15 14.68
CA GLU A 72 -2.69 -19.02 14.60
C GLU A 72 -2.44 -20.17 13.62
N THR A 73 -1.89 -19.87 12.44
CA THR A 73 -1.57 -20.87 11.43
C THR A 73 -0.51 -21.84 11.93
N ALA A 74 0.58 -21.34 12.52
CA ALA A 74 1.66 -22.15 13.09
C ALA A 74 1.13 -23.15 14.12
N MET A 75 0.32 -22.69 15.08
CA MET A 75 -0.24 -23.52 16.13
C MET A 75 -1.26 -24.54 15.59
N ARG A 76 -2.14 -24.12 14.69
CA ARG A 76 -3.19 -24.97 14.15
C ARG A 76 -2.64 -26.08 13.26
N VAL A 77 -1.77 -25.72 12.30
CA VAL A 77 -1.19 -26.69 11.34
C VAL A 77 -0.28 -27.69 12.05
N SER A 78 0.51 -27.25 13.02
CA SER A 78 1.35 -28.13 13.82
C SER A 78 0.58 -28.94 14.87
N ARG A 79 -0.77 -28.79 14.97
CA ARG A 79 -1.61 -29.41 15.99
C ARG A 79 -1.10 -29.11 17.42
N HIS A 80 -0.67 -27.86 17.65
CA HIS A 80 -0.06 -27.38 18.90
C HIS A 80 1.24 -28.12 19.31
N GLN A 81 1.93 -28.73 18.35
CA GLN A 81 3.19 -29.48 18.60
C GLN A 81 4.44 -28.65 18.25
N MET A 82 4.28 -27.46 17.65
CA MET A 82 5.42 -26.59 17.34
C MET A 82 6.09 -26.15 18.65
N PRO A 83 7.42 -26.25 18.77
CA PRO A 83 8.14 -25.83 19.96
C PRO A 83 7.90 -24.35 20.27
N ALA A 84 7.80 -23.99 21.55
CA ALA A 84 7.61 -22.60 21.97
C ALA A 84 8.76 -21.69 21.50
N ALA A 85 9.97 -22.21 21.37
CA ALA A 85 11.12 -21.49 20.84
C ALA A 85 10.90 -21.09 19.37
N THR A 86 10.37 -21.98 18.53
CA THR A 86 10.03 -21.72 17.13
C THR A 86 8.88 -20.71 17.01
N ILE A 87 7.85 -20.85 17.85
CA ILE A 87 6.76 -19.85 17.93
C ILE A 87 7.31 -18.45 18.25
N ASN A 88 8.25 -18.39 19.21
CA ASN A 88 8.89 -17.11 19.54
C ASN A 88 9.76 -16.59 18.39
N ASP A 89 10.48 -17.42 17.65
CA ASP A 89 11.26 -16.98 16.49
C ASP A 89 10.34 -16.41 15.40
N ILE A 90 9.23 -17.06 15.08
CA ILE A 90 8.21 -16.54 14.15
C ILE A 90 7.71 -15.16 14.63
N LEU A 91 7.39 -15.02 15.91
CA LEU A 91 6.95 -13.76 16.50
C LEU A 91 8.00 -12.65 16.34
N GLN A 92 9.29 -12.93 16.61
CA GLN A 92 10.37 -11.95 16.48
C GLN A 92 10.57 -11.52 15.02
N ARG A 93 10.43 -12.45 14.06
CA ARG A 93 10.47 -12.13 12.63
C ARG A 93 9.29 -11.26 12.21
N CYS A 94 8.09 -11.51 12.71
CA CYS A 94 6.96 -10.62 12.50
C CYS A 94 7.23 -9.21 13.07
N TYR A 95 7.82 -9.10 14.25
CA TYR A 95 8.19 -7.80 14.84
C TYR A 95 9.24 -7.06 14.02
N SER A 96 10.14 -7.76 13.32
CA SER A 96 11.11 -7.10 12.44
C SER A 96 10.43 -6.34 11.29
N LEU A 97 9.20 -6.73 10.91
CA LEU A 97 8.39 -5.99 9.93
C LEU A 97 7.99 -4.59 10.40
N LEU A 98 7.94 -4.33 11.72
CA LEU A 98 7.70 -3.00 12.26
C LEU A 98 8.92 -2.08 12.16
N GLN A 99 10.09 -2.59 11.73
CA GLN A 99 11.37 -1.89 11.76
C GLN A 99 12.14 -1.94 10.44
N PHE A 100 11.58 -2.52 9.37
CA PHE A 100 12.29 -2.55 8.10
C PHE A 100 12.55 -1.14 7.57
N PRO A 101 13.67 -0.92 6.86
CA PRO A 101 13.95 0.37 6.25
C PRO A 101 12.97 0.60 5.11
N CYS A 102 12.09 1.60 5.24
CA CYS A 102 11.17 1.99 4.17
C CYS A 102 11.93 2.80 3.11
N THR A 103 12.93 2.17 2.46
CA THR A 103 13.72 2.82 1.42
C THR A 103 12.81 3.16 0.24
N PRO A 104 12.77 4.42 -0.21
CA PRO A 104 11.98 4.80 -1.37
C PRO A 104 12.30 3.94 -2.58
N LEU A 105 11.27 3.57 -3.34
CA LEU A 105 11.45 2.89 -4.62
C LEU A 105 12.18 3.79 -5.61
N PRO A 106 12.80 3.23 -6.67
CA PRO A 106 13.49 4.01 -7.68
C PRO A 106 12.66 5.19 -8.19
N GLU A 107 13.28 6.35 -8.36
CA GLU A 107 12.69 7.59 -8.89
C GLU A 107 11.64 8.27 -8.01
N VAL A 108 11.16 7.65 -6.91
CA VAL A 108 10.10 8.19 -6.07
C VAL A 108 10.50 9.53 -5.47
N GLU A 109 11.60 9.60 -4.74
CA GLU A 109 12.02 10.84 -4.06
C GLU A 109 12.29 11.98 -5.04
N GLU A 110 13.02 11.71 -6.13
CA GLU A 110 13.35 12.72 -7.16
C GLU A 110 12.08 13.24 -7.85
N THR A 111 11.10 12.36 -8.09
CA THR A 111 9.83 12.76 -8.70
C THR A 111 9.00 13.61 -7.75
N LEU A 112 8.88 13.23 -6.46
CA LEU A 112 8.19 14.03 -5.46
C LEU A 112 8.83 15.40 -5.28
N LYS A 113 10.16 15.48 -5.23
CA LYS A 113 10.91 16.72 -5.17
C LYS A 113 10.64 17.61 -6.39
N THR A 114 10.61 17.01 -7.57
CA THR A 114 10.33 17.73 -8.82
C THR A 114 8.88 18.22 -8.86
N LEU A 115 7.91 17.41 -8.47
CA LEU A 115 6.52 17.81 -8.32
C LEU A 115 6.39 19.02 -7.38
N ARG A 116 7.04 18.99 -6.22
CA ARG A 116 7.06 20.10 -5.26
C ARG A 116 7.66 21.38 -5.85
N THR A 117 8.72 21.26 -6.62
CA THR A 117 9.40 22.41 -7.21
C THR A 117 8.55 23.03 -8.35
N HIS A 118 7.88 22.22 -9.14
CA HIS A 118 7.01 22.66 -10.24
C HIS A 118 5.66 23.20 -9.77
N LEU A 119 5.27 22.95 -8.53
CA LEU A 119 4.10 23.54 -7.88
C LEU A 119 4.35 25.00 -7.43
N THR A 120 5.57 25.53 -7.61
CA THR A 120 5.89 26.96 -7.48
C THR A 120 6.03 27.59 -8.89
N PRO A 121 5.34 28.72 -9.22
CA PRO A 121 5.38 29.29 -10.57
C PRO A 121 6.78 29.77 -11.00
N PRO A 122 7.15 29.73 -12.31
CA PRO A 122 6.36 29.75 -13.53
C PRO A 122 6.31 28.39 -14.25
N LEU A 123 5.15 28.03 -14.68
CA LEU A 123 4.67 26.71 -15.00
C LEU A 123 4.53 26.37 -16.45
N THR A 124 4.95 25.14 -16.77
CA THR A 124 4.57 24.43 -18.02
C THR A 124 3.86 23.10 -17.75
N SER A 125 3.59 22.76 -16.48
CA SER A 125 2.91 21.53 -16.11
C SER A 125 1.38 21.68 -16.03
N HIS A 126 0.66 20.58 -16.25
CA HIS A 126 -0.80 20.52 -16.20
C HIS A 126 -1.36 20.58 -14.77
N PHE A 127 -0.50 20.64 -13.75
CA PHE A 127 -0.89 20.77 -12.35
C PHE A 127 -0.99 22.24 -11.95
N SER A 128 -1.98 22.57 -11.13
CA SER A 128 -2.13 23.90 -10.56
C SER A 128 -1.00 24.18 -9.55
N PRO A 129 -0.53 25.43 -9.40
CA PRO A 129 0.40 25.82 -8.34
C PRO A 129 -0.17 25.60 -6.92
N LEU A 130 -1.43 25.24 -6.79
CA LEU A 130 -2.11 24.90 -5.54
C LEU A 130 -2.37 23.40 -5.40
N THR A 131 -1.74 22.56 -6.22
CA THR A 131 -1.91 21.11 -6.13
C THR A 131 -1.19 20.58 -4.89
N SER A 132 -1.93 19.93 -3.99
CA SER A 132 -1.40 19.30 -2.79
C SER A 132 -0.97 17.86 -3.05
N LEU A 133 0.13 17.44 -2.42
CA LEU A 133 0.57 16.05 -2.39
C LEU A 133 0.10 15.41 -1.07
N VAL A 134 -0.55 14.28 -1.16
CA VAL A 134 -1.18 13.61 -0.02
C VAL A 134 -0.77 12.13 0.02
N VAL A 135 -0.43 11.61 1.18
CA VAL A 135 -0.38 10.16 1.38
C VAL A 135 -1.80 9.69 1.71
N PHE A 136 -2.30 8.71 0.97
CA PHE A 136 -3.56 8.05 1.26
C PHE A 136 -3.34 6.55 1.27
N THR A 137 -3.17 5.99 2.45
CA THR A 137 -2.81 4.60 2.66
C THR A 137 -3.74 3.89 3.63
N LYS A 138 -3.85 2.57 3.49
CA LYS A 138 -4.59 1.73 4.44
C LYS A 138 -3.61 0.97 5.33
N GLY A 139 -4.00 0.75 6.58
CA GLY A 139 -3.20 -0.01 7.52
C GLY A 139 -3.41 0.42 8.97
N GLU A 140 -2.51 -0.03 9.81
CA GLU A 140 -2.50 0.34 11.23
C GLU A 140 -1.80 1.70 11.39
N LEU A 141 -2.47 2.63 12.09
CA LEU A 141 -2.06 4.03 12.18
C LEU A 141 -0.59 4.20 12.58
N LEU A 142 -0.19 3.62 13.71
CA LEU A 142 1.16 3.78 14.24
C LEU A 142 2.24 3.19 13.30
N ASP A 143 1.93 2.07 12.64
CA ASP A 143 2.87 1.44 11.70
C ASP A 143 3.07 2.30 10.46
N GLN A 144 1.99 2.83 9.87
CA GLN A 144 2.08 3.69 8.69
C GLN A 144 2.74 5.04 8.98
N GLU A 145 2.49 5.65 10.15
CA GLU A 145 3.18 6.86 10.59
C GLU A 145 4.70 6.61 10.70
N HIS A 146 5.10 5.52 11.36
CA HIS A 146 6.52 5.17 11.49
C HIS A 146 7.19 4.80 10.16
N LYS A 147 6.46 4.13 9.23
CA LYS A 147 6.98 3.85 7.89
C LYS A 147 7.26 5.14 7.12
N LEU A 148 6.30 6.06 7.13
CA LEU A 148 6.46 7.36 6.46
C LEU A 148 7.61 8.17 7.05
N GLU A 149 7.78 8.16 8.37
CA GLU A 149 8.92 8.81 9.04
C GLU A 149 10.25 8.18 8.60
N ARG A 150 10.36 6.83 8.68
CA ARG A 150 11.59 6.11 8.29
C ARG A 150 11.94 6.26 6.82
N SER A 151 10.94 6.43 5.94
CA SER A 151 11.19 6.63 4.51
C SER A 151 11.86 7.97 4.18
N GLY A 152 11.79 8.95 5.10
CA GLY A 152 12.26 10.31 4.85
C GLY A 152 11.37 11.11 3.91
N LEU A 153 10.24 10.54 3.42
CA LEU A 153 9.38 11.17 2.42
C LEU A 153 8.34 12.13 3.03
N ALA A 154 8.13 12.12 4.34
CA ALA A 154 7.14 12.96 5.02
C ALA A 154 7.19 14.46 4.62
N PRO A 155 8.37 15.11 4.43
CA PRO A 155 8.44 16.52 4.05
C PRO A 155 7.86 16.86 2.68
N TYR A 156 7.64 15.87 1.81
CA TYR A 156 7.07 16.08 0.49
C TYR A 156 5.54 16.15 0.49
N PHE A 157 4.87 15.78 1.57
CA PHE A 157 3.41 15.70 1.64
C PHE A 157 2.79 16.81 2.49
N ASP A 158 1.66 17.33 2.04
CA ASP A 158 0.88 18.37 2.75
C ASP A 158 -0.08 17.76 3.75
N HIS A 159 -0.51 16.51 3.50
CA HIS A 159 -1.46 15.78 4.34
C HIS A 159 -1.18 14.28 4.28
N VAL A 160 -1.52 13.59 5.37
CA VAL A 160 -1.44 12.13 5.50
C VAL A 160 -2.77 11.62 6.00
N GLU A 161 -3.40 10.76 5.22
CA GLU A 161 -4.64 10.07 5.57
C GLU A 161 -4.38 8.57 5.65
N ILE A 162 -4.51 8.01 6.83
CA ILE A 162 -4.39 6.58 7.09
C ILE A 162 -5.78 6.05 7.42
N THR A 163 -6.21 5.02 6.69
CA THR A 163 -7.57 4.48 6.82
C THR A 163 -7.54 2.96 7.02
N SER A 164 -8.61 2.41 7.57
CA SER A 164 -8.76 0.96 7.72
C SER A 164 -9.09 0.24 6.42
N ASP A 165 -9.64 0.95 5.43
CA ASP A 165 -9.94 0.42 4.09
C ASP A 165 -9.91 1.57 3.08
N LYS A 166 -9.88 1.25 1.77
CA LYS A 166 -9.95 2.21 0.65
C LYS A 166 -11.14 1.89 -0.24
N SER A 167 -12.34 2.03 0.29
CA SER A 167 -13.57 1.95 -0.50
C SER A 167 -13.96 3.31 -1.08
N GLU A 168 -14.97 3.35 -1.93
CA GLU A 168 -15.54 4.61 -2.46
C GLU A 168 -15.88 5.62 -1.36
N LYS A 169 -16.34 5.11 -0.20
CA LYS A 169 -16.68 5.95 0.94
C LYS A 169 -15.44 6.68 1.49
N GLU A 170 -14.33 5.98 1.68
CA GLU A 170 -13.08 6.57 2.20
C GLU A 170 -12.49 7.57 1.20
N PHE A 171 -12.60 7.32 -0.11
CA PHE A 171 -12.23 8.30 -1.14
C PHE A 171 -13.11 9.54 -1.12
N LEU A 172 -14.43 9.41 -0.96
CA LEU A 172 -15.35 10.56 -0.79
C LEU A 172 -15.09 11.31 0.52
N ASP A 173 -14.75 10.59 1.60
CA ASP A 173 -14.36 11.20 2.87
C ASP A 173 -13.07 12.02 2.73
N LEU A 174 -12.08 11.51 1.98
CA LEU A 174 -10.85 12.24 1.65
C LEU A 174 -11.16 13.51 0.86
N CYS A 175 -11.97 13.42 -0.19
CA CYS A 175 -12.38 14.59 -0.98
C CYS A 175 -13.06 15.66 -0.10
N ARG A 176 -13.95 15.25 0.80
CA ARG A 176 -14.62 16.17 1.74
C ARG A 176 -13.64 16.82 2.72
N LYS A 177 -12.70 16.08 3.27
CA LYS A 177 -11.67 16.61 4.18
C LYS A 177 -10.78 17.64 3.51
N LEU A 178 -10.47 17.45 2.23
CA LEU A 178 -9.59 18.32 1.47
C LEU A 178 -10.33 19.41 0.69
N ASP A 179 -11.65 19.49 0.82
CA ASP A 179 -12.54 20.45 0.15
C ASP A 179 -12.35 20.47 -1.38
N ILE A 180 -12.36 19.28 -1.98
CA ILE A 180 -12.24 19.08 -3.44
C ILE A 180 -13.38 18.24 -3.99
N GLN A 181 -13.62 18.36 -5.30
CA GLN A 181 -14.50 17.48 -6.03
C GLN A 181 -13.74 16.21 -6.45
N PRO A 182 -14.42 15.06 -6.64
CA PRO A 182 -13.77 13.81 -7.04
C PRO A 182 -12.93 13.92 -8.31
N ASP A 183 -13.36 14.68 -9.31
CA ASP A 183 -12.64 14.87 -10.57
C ASP A 183 -11.40 15.78 -10.47
N GLU A 184 -11.18 16.38 -9.29
CA GLU A 184 -9.99 17.15 -8.92
C GLU A 184 -8.93 16.29 -8.20
N LEU A 185 -9.25 15.01 -7.92
CA LEU A 185 -8.36 14.03 -7.27
C LEU A 185 -7.69 13.13 -8.31
N LEU A 186 -6.37 12.96 -8.18
CA LEU A 186 -5.59 11.95 -8.87
C LEU A 186 -5.05 10.96 -7.84
N MET A 187 -5.44 9.69 -7.93
CA MET A 187 -4.88 8.61 -7.11
C MET A 187 -3.75 7.90 -7.84
N VAL A 188 -2.60 7.78 -7.21
CA VAL A 188 -1.43 7.04 -7.68
C VAL A 188 -1.23 5.83 -6.77
N GLY A 189 -1.23 4.62 -7.32
CA GLY A 189 -1.07 3.42 -6.49
C GLY A 189 -0.82 2.15 -7.30
N ASN A 190 -0.40 1.10 -6.59
CA ASN A 190 -0.07 -0.21 -7.15
C ASN A 190 -1.22 -1.22 -7.11
N SER A 191 -2.33 -0.92 -6.44
CA SER A 191 -3.47 -1.83 -6.33
C SER A 191 -4.63 -1.38 -7.21
N LEU A 192 -4.96 -2.19 -8.25
CA LEU A 192 -6.18 -1.95 -9.03
C LEU A 192 -7.42 -2.02 -8.13
N LYS A 193 -7.44 -2.90 -7.13
CA LYS A 193 -8.57 -3.12 -6.23
C LYS A 193 -8.76 -2.00 -5.22
N SER A 194 -7.68 -1.57 -4.56
CA SER A 194 -7.77 -0.66 -3.42
C SER A 194 -7.53 0.80 -3.79
N ASP A 195 -6.72 1.07 -4.83
CA ASP A 195 -6.35 2.43 -5.20
C ASP A 195 -7.15 2.92 -6.40
N ILE A 196 -7.20 2.11 -7.45
CA ILE A 196 -7.66 2.58 -8.76
C ILE A 196 -9.18 2.42 -8.92
N ALA A 197 -9.72 1.21 -8.75
CA ALA A 197 -11.14 0.97 -8.99
C ALA A 197 -12.06 1.86 -8.13
N PRO A 198 -11.86 2.01 -6.81
CA PRO A 198 -12.73 2.86 -6.01
C PRO A 198 -12.54 4.36 -6.30
N ALA A 199 -11.33 4.81 -6.66
CA ALA A 199 -11.11 6.19 -7.10
C ALA A 199 -11.89 6.50 -8.40
N LEU A 200 -11.81 5.61 -9.39
CA LEU A 200 -12.55 5.75 -10.65
C LEU A 200 -14.07 5.70 -10.44
N ALA A 201 -14.55 4.87 -9.53
CA ALA A 201 -15.97 4.72 -9.24
C ALA A 201 -16.60 6.01 -8.72
N ILE A 202 -15.86 6.84 -7.98
CA ILE A 202 -16.33 8.16 -7.54
C ILE A 202 -16.11 9.27 -8.58
N GLY A 203 -15.50 8.97 -9.74
CA GLY A 203 -15.19 9.94 -10.78
C GLY A 203 -13.82 10.62 -10.66
N ALA A 204 -12.94 10.14 -9.78
CA ALA A 204 -11.56 10.60 -9.70
C ALA A 204 -10.68 10.04 -10.86
N TRP A 205 -9.43 10.43 -10.89
CA TRP A 205 -8.43 9.97 -11.85
C TRP A 205 -7.52 8.95 -11.18
N GLY A 206 -7.04 7.96 -11.95
CA GLY A 206 -6.14 6.92 -11.47
C GLY A 206 -4.85 6.84 -12.27
N VAL A 207 -3.73 6.73 -11.58
CA VAL A 207 -2.45 6.30 -12.15
C VAL A 207 -2.07 4.98 -11.50
N TYR A 208 -2.13 3.93 -12.30
CA TYR A 208 -1.72 2.60 -11.88
C TYR A 208 -0.24 2.40 -12.17
N ILE A 209 0.53 2.08 -11.13
CA ILE A 209 1.94 1.72 -11.23
C ILE A 209 2.12 0.31 -10.66
N PRO A 210 2.14 -0.76 -11.51
CA PRO A 210 2.19 -2.13 -11.02
C PRO A 210 3.49 -2.41 -10.27
N PHE A 211 3.37 -3.05 -9.11
CA PHE A 211 4.50 -3.57 -8.38
C PHE A 211 4.73 -5.06 -8.73
N HIS A 212 5.96 -5.53 -8.66
CA HIS A 212 6.34 -6.87 -9.12
C HIS A 212 5.75 -8.01 -8.28
N VAL A 213 5.25 -7.71 -7.07
CA VAL A 213 4.58 -8.64 -6.17
C VAL A 213 3.27 -8.02 -5.71
N THR A 214 2.20 -8.80 -5.75
CA THR A 214 0.88 -8.39 -5.27
C THR A 214 0.38 -9.39 -4.25
N TRP A 215 -0.01 -8.90 -3.08
CA TRP A 215 -0.64 -9.74 -2.08
C TRP A 215 -1.93 -10.36 -2.63
N GLN A 216 -2.14 -11.65 -2.40
CA GLN A 216 -3.25 -12.39 -3.00
C GLN A 216 -4.64 -11.79 -2.68
N LEU A 217 -4.81 -11.15 -1.52
CA LEU A 217 -6.05 -10.44 -1.17
C LEU A 217 -6.26 -9.13 -1.93
N GLU A 218 -5.22 -8.57 -2.54
CA GLU A 218 -5.25 -7.37 -3.39
C GLU A 218 -5.35 -7.70 -4.89
N HIS A 219 -5.34 -8.99 -5.25
CA HIS A 219 -5.44 -9.37 -6.64
C HIS A 219 -6.77 -8.91 -7.25
N HIS A 220 -6.69 -8.30 -8.43
CA HIS A 220 -7.81 -7.85 -9.24
C HIS A 220 -7.47 -8.04 -10.71
N ASP A 221 -8.46 -8.39 -11.52
CA ASP A 221 -8.27 -8.49 -12.97
C ASP A 221 -7.95 -7.12 -13.55
N HIS A 222 -7.07 -7.09 -14.55
CA HIS A 222 -6.73 -5.86 -15.26
C HIS A 222 -7.96 -5.36 -16.01
N PHE A 223 -8.17 -4.05 -16.00
CA PHE A 223 -9.22 -3.35 -16.74
C PHE A 223 -8.69 -2.04 -17.31
N GLU A 224 -9.35 -1.55 -18.35
CA GLU A 224 -9.08 -0.24 -18.94
C GLU A 224 -10.18 0.75 -18.56
N HIS A 225 -9.82 2.03 -18.38
CA HIS A 225 -10.79 3.08 -18.10
C HIS A 225 -10.28 4.42 -18.62
N GLU A 226 -11.18 5.29 -19.14
CA GLU A 226 -10.83 6.58 -19.75
C GLU A 226 -10.11 7.57 -18.78
N ARG A 227 -10.31 7.39 -17.49
CA ARG A 227 -9.68 8.19 -16.42
C ARG A 227 -8.51 7.47 -15.75
N MET A 228 -8.03 6.37 -16.31
CA MET A 228 -6.88 5.62 -15.82
C MET A 228 -5.73 5.69 -16.81
N VAL A 229 -4.51 5.83 -16.26
CA VAL A 229 -3.27 5.64 -17.01
C VAL A 229 -2.41 4.66 -16.24
N GLN A 230 -1.84 3.68 -16.93
CA GLN A 230 -0.79 2.86 -16.38
C GLN A 230 0.57 3.45 -16.73
N ILE A 231 1.48 3.45 -15.77
CA ILE A 231 2.88 3.83 -15.94
C ILE A 231 3.79 2.71 -15.45
N ASP A 232 4.99 2.61 -16.03
CA ASP A 232 6.00 1.61 -15.66
C ASP A 232 7.09 2.21 -14.76
N HIS A 233 7.24 3.53 -14.79
CA HIS A 233 8.24 4.28 -14.04
C HIS A 233 7.61 5.46 -13.32
N PHE A 234 8.00 5.66 -12.07
CA PHE A 234 7.41 6.72 -11.22
C PHE A 234 7.62 8.11 -11.80
N SER A 235 8.76 8.35 -12.48
CA SER A 235 9.09 9.62 -13.14
C SER A 235 8.12 10.00 -14.28
N GLN A 236 7.38 9.05 -14.86
CA GLN A 236 6.38 9.32 -15.89
C GLN A 236 5.21 10.18 -15.38
N LEU A 237 5.02 10.27 -14.06
CA LEU A 237 4.05 11.21 -13.45
C LEU A 237 4.31 12.66 -13.86
N LEU A 238 5.56 13.04 -14.12
CA LEU A 238 5.94 14.40 -14.50
C LEU A 238 5.48 14.78 -15.93
N THR A 239 5.04 13.83 -16.73
CA THR A 239 4.65 14.01 -18.13
C THR A 239 3.17 13.84 -18.42
N LEU A 240 2.39 13.49 -17.40
CA LEU A 240 0.94 13.30 -17.49
C LEU A 240 0.19 14.64 -17.48
#